data_28210dbf280b7b9ffde6475c581350a0
#
_entry.id   28210dbf280b7b9ffde6475c581350a0
#
_cell.length_a   1.000
_cell.length_b   1.000
_cell.length_c   1.000
_cell.angle_alpha   90.00
_cell.angle_beta   90.00
_cell.angle_gamma   90.00
#
_symmetry.space_group_name_H-M   'P 1'
#
loop_
_entity.id
_entity.type
_entity.pdbx_description
1 polymer ?
#
loop_
_entity_poly.entity_id
_entity_poly.type
_entity_poly.pdbx_seq_one_letter_code
_entity_poly.pdbx_strand_id
1 'polypeptide(L)'
;MLGNKKERALKKLLKDLRSGLYSYLVLSLLEKREEMHGYAIRKELEKLSSGRLVPSEGTLYDLLKSLKKYGLVEDFWAEVGGRPRKYYRITDLGREVLTELRGEINEIVRIIERREQW
;
A
#
# COMPACT_ATOMS: atom_id res chain seq x y z
N MET A 1 -2.51 23.32 24.80
CA MET A 1 -2.02 24.22 23.76
C MET A 1 -2.68 23.93 22.43
N LEU A 2 -3.04 24.96 21.68
CA LEU A 2 -3.71 24.83 20.39
C LEU A 2 -2.87 24.02 19.38
N GLY A 3 -1.54 24.25 19.34
CA GLY A 3 -0.63 23.51 18.46
C GLY A 3 -0.67 22.00 18.69
N ASN A 4 -0.67 21.56 19.95
CA ASN A 4 -0.72 20.15 20.29
C ASN A 4 -2.02 19.49 19.86
N LYS A 5 -3.14 20.17 20.00
CA LYS A 5 -4.44 19.68 19.53
C LYS A 5 -4.48 19.53 18.03
N LYS A 6 -4.00 20.53 17.31
CA LYS A 6 -3.92 20.51 15.85
C LYS A 6 -3.03 19.37 15.37
N GLU A 7 -1.83 19.24 15.95
CA GLU A 7 -0.87 18.19 15.58
C GLU A 7 -1.43 16.80 15.82
N ARG A 8 -2.07 16.59 16.96
CA ARG A 8 -2.67 15.29 17.30
C ARG A 8 -3.82 14.93 16.36
N ALA A 9 -4.69 15.90 16.07
CA ALA A 9 -5.80 15.70 15.15
C ALA A 9 -5.30 15.40 13.74
N LEU A 10 -4.34 16.19 13.26
CA LEU A 10 -3.76 15.99 11.93
C LEU A 10 -3.08 14.64 11.82
N LYS A 11 -2.30 14.24 12.81
CA LYS A 11 -1.63 12.95 12.85
C LYS A 11 -2.63 11.78 12.72
N LYS A 12 -3.73 11.86 13.47
CA LYS A 12 -4.80 10.85 13.43
C LYS A 12 -5.43 10.79 12.04
N LEU A 13 -5.81 11.92 11.49
CA LEU A 13 -6.51 11.96 10.20
C LEU A 13 -5.61 11.58 9.04
N LEU A 14 -4.33 11.94 9.09
CA LEU A 14 -3.36 11.52 8.09
C LEU A 14 -3.15 10.00 8.12
N LYS A 15 -3.11 9.42 9.31
CA LYS A 15 -2.99 7.98 9.46
C LYS A 15 -4.19 7.26 8.84
N ASP A 16 -5.41 7.74 9.11
CA ASP A 16 -6.63 7.18 8.55
C ASP A 16 -6.64 7.26 7.03
N LEU A 17 -6.27 8.43 6.50
CA LEU A 17 -6.21 8.66 5.06
C LEU A 17 -5.21 7.72 4.37
N ARG A 18 -4.00 7.67 4.89
CA ARG A 18 -2.90 6.90 4.28
C ARG A 18 -3.11 5.40 4.37
N SER A 19 -3.65 4.92 5.51
CA SER A 19 -3.84 3.48 5.70
C SER A 19 -4.82 2.87 4.71
N GLY A 20 -5.79 3.62 4.22
CA GLY A 20 -6.72 3.16 3.21
C GLY A 20 -6.09 2.94 1.83
N LEU A 21 -4.90 3.50 1.59
CA LEU A 21 -4.24 3.44 0.30
C LEU A 21 -3.17 2.34 0.19
N TYR A 22 -2.71 1.80 1.30
CA TYR A 22 -1.56 0.89 1.30
C TYR A 22 -1.79 -0.39 0.49
N SER A 23 -2.96 -1.00 0.58
CA SER A 23 -3.25 -2.21 -0.20
C SER A 23 -3.14 -1.95 -1.70
N TYR A 24 -3.72 -0.85 -2.15
CA TYR A 24 -3.66 -0.45 -3.56
C TYR A 24 -2.22 -0.21 -4.01
N LEU A 25 -1.44 0.50 -3.19
CA LEU A 25 -0.05 0.83 -3.52
C LEU A 25 0.83 -0.42 -3.58
N VAL A 26 0.65 -1.34 -2.64
CA VAL A 26 1.42 -2.59 -2.62
C VAL A 26 1.08 -3.44 -3.84
N LEU A 27 -0.20 -3.62 -4.16
CA LEU A 27 -0.61 -4.38 -5.35
C LEU A 27 -0.09 -3.72 -6.63
N SER A 28 -0.16 -2.39 -6.73
CA SER A 28 0.35 -1.65 -7.88
C SER A 28 1.84 -1.85 -8.07
N LEU A 29 2.58 -1.84 -6.96
CA LEU A 29 4.01 -2.04 -7.00
C LEU A 29 4.38 -3.46 -7.44
N LEU A 30 3.68 -4.47 -6.91
CA LEU A 30 3.90 -5.86 -7.29
C LEU A 30 3.51 -6.14 -8.74
N GLU A 31 2.52 -5.44 -9.27
CA GLU A 31 2.18 -5.54 -10.69
C GLU A 31 3.34 -5.10 -11.58
N LYS A 32 4.05 -4.05 -11.17
CA LYS A 32 5.14 -3.47 -11.96
C LYS A 32 6.48 -4.17 -11.79
N ARG A 33 6.75 -4.71 -10.61
CA ARG A 33 8.07 -5.25 -10.24
C ARG A 33 8.15 -6.78 -10.27
N GLU A 34 7.07 -7.45 -10.63
CA GLU A 34 6.93 -8.89 -10.65
C GLU A 34 6.98 -9.53 -9.25
N GLU A 35 8.10 -9.41 -8.54
CA GLU A 35 8.23 -9.99 -7.20
C GLU A 35 9.13 -9.14 -6.32
N MET A 36 8.76 -9.00 -5.05
CA MET A 36 9.51 -8.20 -4.08
C MET A 36 9.37 -8.80 -2.69
N HIS A 37 10.42 -8.67 -1.88
CA HIS A 37 10.34 -8.95 -0.45
C HIS A 37 9.86 -7.69 0.30
N GLY A 38 9.41 -7.87 1.55
CA GLY A 38 8.79 -6.79 2.33
C GLY A 38 9.66 -5.55 2.51
N TYR A 39 10.93 -5.74 2.79
CA TYR A 39 11.87 -4.62 2.94
C TYR A 39 11.95 -3.78 1.66
N ALA A 40 12.05 -4.44 0.51
CA ALA A 40 12.09 -3.74 -0.78
C ALA A 40 10.79 -2.98 -1.06
N ILE A 41 9.65 -3.56 -0.70
CA ILE A 41 8.35 -2.89 -0.86
C ILE A 41 8.33 -1.58 -0.06
N ARG A 42 8.72 -1.61 1.21
CA ARG A 42 8.75 -0.39 2.05
C ARG A 42 9.72 0.65 1.49
N LYS A 43 10.91 0.23 1.10
CA LYS A 43 11.91 1.14 0.53
C LYS A 43 11.42 1.82 -0.74
N GLU A 44 10.78 1.07 -1.61
CA GLU A 44 10.28 1.61 -2.85
C GLU A 44 9.11 2.58 -2.60
N LEU A 45 8.22 2.25 -1.67
CA LEU A 45 7.13 3.16 -1.29
C LEU A 45 7.67 4.46 -0.69
N GLU A 46 8.70 4.37 0.15
CA GLU A 46 9.36 5.54 0.70
C GLU A 46 9.90 6.44 -0.40
N LYS A 47 10.62 5.85 -1.34
CA LYS A 47 11.22 6.56 -2.47
C LYS A 47 10.15 7.22 -3.36
N LEU A 48 9.12 6.46 -3.74
CA LEU A 48 8.07 6.94 -4.65
C LEU A 48 7.20 8.04 -4.02
N SER A 49 7.03 8.01 -2.70
CA SER A 49 6.13 8.93 -2.00
C SER A 49 6.86 10.02 -1.22
N SER A 50 8.17 10.09 -1.30
CA SER A 50 8.99 10.98 -0.46
C SER A 50 8.67 10.79 1.02
N GLY A 51 8.49 9.55 1.44
CA GLY A 51 8.21 9.17 2.81
C GLY A 51 6.77 9.35 3.28
N ARG A 52 5.87 9.82 2.41
CA ARG A 52 4.48 10.11 2.81
C ARG A 52 3.61 8.86 2.94
N LEU A 53 3.88 7.83 2.14
CA LEU A 53 3.04 6.63 2.03
C LEU A 53 3.86 5.39 2.31
N VAL A 54 4.32 5.27 3.55
CA VAL A 54 5.15 4.15 3.99
C VAL A 54 4.50 3.51 5.22
N PRO A 55 3.92 2.30 5.08
CA PRO A 55 3.38 1.61 6.23
C PRO A 55 4.52 1.20 7.18
N SER A 56 4.21 1.09 8.47
CA SER A 56 5.16 0.50 9.41
C SER A 56 5.43 -0.96 9.00
N GLU A 57 6.50 -1.52 9.48
CA GLU A 57 6.84 -2.92 9.20
C GLU A 57 5.69 -3.86 9.59
N GLY A 58 5.16 -3.69 10.81
CA GLY A 58 4.03 -4.50 11.28
C GLY A 58 2.79 -4.34 10.42
N THR A 59 2.46 -3.11 10.05
CA THR A 59 1.31 -2.83 9.18
C THR A 59 1.50 -3.49 7.81
N LEU A 60 2.70 -3.42 7.25
CA LEU A 60 2.97 -4.05 5.95
C LEU A 60 2.79 -5.56 6.01
N TYR A 61 3.35 -6.22 7.02
CA TYR A 61 3.23 -7.69 7.12
C TYR A 61 1.80 -8.13 7.39
N ASP A 62 1.03 -7.40 8.19
CA ASP A 62 -0.39 -7.65 8.38
C ASP A 62 -1.16 -7.50 7.07
N LEU A 63 -0.82 -6.47 6.32
CA LEU A 63 -1.41 -6.20 5.00
C LEU A 63 -1.11 -7.32 4.01
N LEU A 64 0.14 -7.74 3.91
CA LEU A 64 0.55 -8.81 3.01
C LEU A 64 -0.14 -10.14 3.38
N LYS A 65 -0.27 -10.40 4.66
CA LYS A 65 -1.00 -11.58 5.15
C LYS A 65 -2.46 -11.54 4.72
N SER A 66 -3.10 -10.38 4.83
CA SER A 66 -4.47 -10.17 4.39
C SER A 66 -4.62 -10.35 2.88
N LEU A 67 -3.74 -9.74 2.09
CA LEU A 67 -3.77 -9.88 0.63
C LEU A 67 -3.60 -11.35 0.21
N LYS A 68 -2.73 -12.09 0.88
CA LYS A 68 -2.56 -13.52 0.65
C LYS A 68 -3.82 -14.30 1.00
N LYS A 69 -4.45 -13.98 2.12
CA LYS A 69 -5.70 -14.62 2.56
C LYS A 69 -6.80 -14.49 1.50
N TYR A 70 -6.89 -13.34 0.85
CA TYR A 70 -7.88 -13.09 -0.20
C TYR A 70 -7.43 -13.59 -1.58
N GLY A 71 -6.26 -14.22 -1.66
CA GLY A 71 -5.77 -14.77 -2.93
C GLY A 71 -5.21 -13.74 -3.91
N LEU A 72 -4.93 -12.54 -3.45
CA LEU A 72 -4.46 -11.44 -4.32
C LEU A 72 -2.95 -11.44 -4.52
N VAL A 73 -2.23 -12.02 -3.58
CA VAL A 73 -0.79 -12.24 -3.68
C VAL A 73 -0.47 -13.66 -3.25
N GLU A 74 0.66 -14.15 -3.71
CA GLU A 74 1.25 -15.39 -3.22
C GLU A 74 2.67 -15.10 -2.76
N ASP A 75 3.18 -15.94 -1.85
CA ASP A 75 4.51 -15.78 -1.32
C ASP A 75 5.35 -17.03 -1.57
N PHE A 76 6.64 -16.86 -1.56
CA PHE A 76 7.59 -17.95 -1.72
C PHE A 76 8.94 -17.54 -1.13
N TRP A 77 9.70 -18.53 -0.70
CA TRP A 77 11.05 -18.30 -0.20
C TRP A 77 12.04 -18.39 -1.36
N ALA A 78 12.95 -17.42 -1.42
CA ALA A 78 14.05 -17.43 -2.37
C ALA A 78 15.32 -17.00 -1.66
N GLU A 79 16.43 -17.56 -2.08
CA GLU A 79 17.74 -17.24 -1.52
C GLU A 79 18.47 -16.32 -2.49
N VAL A 80 18.78 -15.09 -2.00
CA VAL A 80 19.53 -14.11 -2.78
C VAL A 80 20.72 -13.66 -1.92
N GLY A 81 21.92 -13.79 -2.46
CA GLY A 81 23.12 -13.40 -1.74
C GLY A 81 23.36 -14.23 -0.48
N GLY A 82 22.96 -15.51 -0.48
CA GLY A 82 23.13 -16.39 0.67
C GLY A 82 22.11 -16.21 1.78
N ARG A 83 21.11 -15.35 1.58
CA ARG A 83 20.06 -15.08 2.58
C ARG A 83 18.69 -15.54 2.07
N PRO A 84 17.97 -16.39 2.82
CA PRO A 84 16.60 -16.70 2.49
C PRO A 84 15.71 -15.50 2.81
N ARG A 85 14.87 -15.12 1.85
CA ARG A 85 13.88 -14.04 2.01
C ARG A 85 12.55 -14.48 1.46
N LYS A 86 11.48 -14.02 2.08
CA LYS A 86 10.14 -14.26 1.60
C LYS A 86 9.77 -13.19 0.58
N TYR A 87 9.49 -13.63 -0.64
CA TYR A 87 9.07 -12.78 -1.74
C TYR A 87 7.57 -12.88 -1.95
N TYR A 88 7.01 -11.83 -2.47
CA TYR A 88 5.57 -11.73 -2.78
C TYR A 88 5.41 -11.38 -4.24
N ARG A 89 4.38 -11.92 -4.86
CA ARG A 89 3.99 -11.57 -6.22
C ARG A 89 2.48 -11.51 -6.33
N ILE A 90 2.00 -10.68 -7.25
CA ILE A 90 0.56 -10.53 -7.48
C ILE A 90 0.04 -11.73 -8.26
N THR A 91 -1.18 -12.17 -7.95
CA THR A 91 -1.86 -13.23 -8.69
C THR A 91 -2.71 -12.63 -9.81
N ASP A 92 -3.25 -13.49 -10.69
CA ASP A 92 -4.20 -13.03 -11.72
C ASP A 92 -5.43 -12.39 -11.07
N LEU A 93 -5.94 -12.98 -9.99
CA LEU A 93 -7.04 -12.40 -9.23
C LEU A 93 -6.63 -11.03 -8.65
N GLY A 94 -5.41 -10.93 -8.15
CA GLY A 94 -4.88 -9.66 -7.65
C GLY A 94 -4.88 -8.57 -8.71
N ARG A 95 -4.52 -8.90 -9.95
CA ARG A 95 -4.55 -7.95 -11.07
C ARG A 95 -5.98 -7.50 -11.40
N GLU A 96 -6.93 -8.42 -11.39
CA GLU A 96 -8.34 -8.09 -11.63
C GLU A 96 -8.87 -7.14 -10.56
N VAL A 97 -8.60 -7.44 -9.29
CA VAL A 97 -9.02 -6.59 -8.18
C VAL A 97 -8.33 -5.22 -8.24
N LEU A 98 -7.05 -5.20 -8.60
CA LEU A 98 -6.30 -3.95 -8.74
C LEU A 98 -6.92 -3.03 -9.81
N THR A 99 -7.34 -3.59 -10.93
CA THR A 99 -8.01 -2.84 -11.99
C THR A 99 -9.30 -2.17 -11.47
N GLU A 100 -10.10 -2.93 -10.71
CA GLU A 100 -11.32 -2.40 -10.11
C GLU A 100 -11.02 -1.29 -9.09
N LEU A 101 -10.04 -1.51 -8.22
CA LEU A 101 -9.61 -0.51 -7.25
C LEU A 101 -9.12 0.77 -7.91
N ARG A 102 -8.39 0.64 -9.01
CA ARG A 102 -7.89 1.81 -9.74
C ARG A 102 -9.03 2.65 -10.28
N GLY A 103 -10.05 2.00 -10.83
CA GLY A 103 -11.25 2.68 -11.29
C GLY A 103 -11.97 3.41 -10.18
N GLU A 104 -12.11 2.78 -9.03
CA GLU A 104 -12.76 3.37 -7.85
C GLU A 104 -11.98 4.57 -7.32
N ILE A 105 -10.66 4.45 -7.23
CA ILE A 105 -9.80 5.56 -6.80
C ILE A 105 -9.94 6.76 -7.74
N ASN A 106 -9.97 6.52 -9.04
CA ASN A 106 -10.16 7.59 -10.03
C ASN A 106 -11.49 8.30 -9.83
N GLU A 107 -12.57 7.56 -9.55
CA GLU A 107 -13.88 8.15 -9.26
C GLU A 107 -13.86 8.97 -7.97
N ILE A 108 -13.23 8.44 -6.92
CA ILE A 108 -13.09 9.16 -5.65
C ILE A 108 -12.33 10.47 -5.84
N VAL A 109 -11.25 10.44 -6.60
CA VAL A 109 -10.47 11.65 -6.91
C VAL A 109 -11.33 12.68 -7.63
N ARG A 110 -12.13 12.27 -8.61
CA ARG A 110 -13.04 13.19 -9.30
C ARG A 110 -14.05 13.82 -8.36
N ILE A 111 -14.61 13.02 -7.43
CA ILE A 111 -15.55 13.54 -6.42
C ILE A 111 -14.87 14.59 -5.55
N ILE A 112 -13.67 14.33 -5.08
CA ILE A 112 -12.90 15.24 -4.24
C ILE A 112 -12.57 16.54 -5.00
N GLU A 113 -12.17 16.43 -6.25
CA GLU A 113 -11.82 17.59 -7.07
C GLU A 113 -13.02 18.51 -7.33
N ARG A 114 -14.23 17.95 -7.32
CA ARG A 114 -15.47 18.71 -7.52
C ARG A 114 -16.15 19.14 -6.22
N ARG A 115 -15.42 19.15 -5.11
CA ARG A 115 -15.99 19.43 -3.78
C ARG A 115 -16.68 20.79 -3.66
N GLU A 116 -16.29 21.76 -4.47
CA GLU A 116 -16.93 23.10 -4.49
C GLU A 116 -18.35 23.06 -5.05
N GLN A 117 -18.73 21.97 -5.69
CA GLN A 117 -20.07 21.76 -6.27
C GLN A 117 -20.99 20.95 -5.37
N TRP A 118 -20.49 20.57 -4.18
CA TRP A 118 -21.26 19.79 -3.21
C TRP A 118 -22.39 20.60 -2.59
#